data_982f2f11f49ae3ab295c9cc1f2d84bf6
#
_entry.id   982f2f11f49ae3ab295c9cc1f2d84bf6
#
_cell.length_a   1.000
_cell.length_b   1.000
_cell.length_c   1.000
_cell.angle_alpha   90.00
_cell.angle_beta   90.00
_cell.angle_gamma   90.00
#
_symmetry.space_group_name_H-M   'P 1'
#
loop_
_entity.id
_entity.type
_entity.pdbx_description
1 polymer ?
#
loop_
_entity_poly.entity_id
_entity_poly.type
_entity_poly.pdbx_seq_one_letter_code
_entity_poly.pdbx_strand_id
1 'polypeptide(L)'
;MLFFPKPRPPRPGALRAGLAALIMGAVVWPVIGAARPGAVPAPVPAPVPPLAVSLGDGLATRYAAARAEILAAVRTADRHGHHRRAAALRELAAPARRFLAFDGRDGGRAAEVFGDLPTARGIAVLVPGAGVDLDRYGPLRGGATRLRDALGDGSAVVAWLGYATPSSVSLQALTPARADAALPALRAFVRELRAARPAARIWLVCHSYGSVVCGRAAGGLDVAGVVLLGGPGAGVATAAALGPYAEVWAGRAAGDWVALLPHVSVELPFATVGLAADPVSPGFGARILDAGGGGHGDYLAAGSPALASVARIVAGAGDGDG
;
A
#
# COMPACT_ATOMS: atom_id res chain seq x y z
N MET A 1 -2.94 -58.73 33.05
CA MET A 1 -3.78 -58.13 32.00
C MET A 1 -3.53 -56.63 32.02
N LEU A 2 -2.60 -56.16 31.14
CA LEU A 2 -2.15 -54.76 31.10
C LEU A 2 -3.07 -54.00 30.14
N PHE A 3 -3.87 -53.02 30.64
CA PHE A 3 -4.70 -52.15 29.83
C PHE A 3 -3.83 -51.01 29.28
N PHE A 4 -3.60 -50.99 27.97
CA PHE A 4 -3.04 -49.81 27.26
C PHE A 4 -4.18 -48.88 26.89
N PRO A 5 -4.16 -47.57 27.26
CA PRO A 5 -5.17 -46.62 26.85
C PRO A 5 -5.05 -46.32 25.35
N LYS A 6 -6.17 -46.40 24.60
CA LYS A 6 -6.25 -46.01 23.21
C LYS A 6 -5.90 -44.53 23.04
N PRO A 7 -5.03 -44.15 22.07
CA PRO A 7 -4.77 -42.76 21.77
C PRO A 7 -6.02 -42.03 21.32
N ARG A 8 -6.26 -40.84 21.89
CA ARG A 8 -7.38 -39.97 21.50
C ARG A 8 -7.09 -39.39 20.10
N PRO A 9 -8.08 -39.31 19.19
CA PRO A 9 -7.91 -38.68 17.90
C PRO A 9 -7.60 -37.18 18.06
N PRO A 10 -6.72 -36.61 17.24
CA PRO A 10 -6.38 -35.20 17.30
C PRO A 10 -7.62 -34.34 17.00
N ARG A 11 -7.75 -33.22 17.71
CA ARG A 11 -8.85 -32.28 17.54
C ARG A 11 -8.81 -31.69 16.11
N PRO A 12 -9.95 -31.49 15.42
CA PRO A 12 -9.97 -31.05 14.01
C PRO A 12 -9.25 -29.70 13.75
N GLY A 13 -9.11 -28.86 14.77
CA GLY A 13 -8.32 -27.63 14.70
C GLY A 13 -6.81 -27.85 14.63
N ALA A 14 -6.29 -28.89 15.29
CA ALA A 14 -4.87 -29.21 15.27
C ALA A 14 -4.43 -29.79 13.92
N LEU A 15 -5.30 -30.55 13.24
CA LEU A 15 -5.04 -31.06 11.89
C LEU A 15 -5.01 -29.92 10.85
N ARG A 16 -5.92 -28.95 10.97
CA ARG A 16 -5.94 -27.76 10.07
C ARG A 16 -4.72 -26.86 10.28
N ALA A 17 -4.32 -26.65 11.53
CA ALA A 17 -3.10 -25.90 11.84
C ALA A 17 -1.82 -26.62 11.36
N GLY A 18 -1.75 -27.94 11.50
CA GLY A 18 -0.64 -28.76 10.99
C GLY A 18 -0.56 -28.77 9.46
N LEU A 19 -1.71 -28.85 8.77
CA LEU A 19 -1.76 -28.82 7.30
C LEU A 19 -1.38 -27.42 6.76
N ALA A 20 -1.83 -26.35 7.40
CA ALA A 20 -1.43 -24.98 7.07
C ALA A 20 0.07 -24.75 7.27
N ALA A 21 0.65 -25.28 8.34
CA ALA A 21 2.09 -25.22 8.60
C ALA A 21 2.90 -26.05 7.59
N LEU A 22 2.39 -27.18 7.13
CA LEU A 22 3.03 -28.06 6.13
C LEU A 22 2.97 -27.43 4.73
N ILE A 23 1.85 -26.83 4.34
CA ILE A 23 1.71 -26.07 3.08
C ILE A 23 2.61 -24.85 3.10
N MET A 24 2.67 -24.12 4.21
CA MET A 24 3.60 -23.00 4.39
C MET A 24 5.06 -23.46 4.30
N GLY A 25 5.42 -24.57 4.91
CA GLY A 25 6.77 -25.14 4.84
C GLY A 25 7.17 -25.61 3.44
N ALA A 26 6.26 -26.25 2.71
CA ALA A 26 6.52 -26.77 1.37
C ALA A 26 6.62 -25.67 0.28
N VAL A 27 5.90 -24.54 0.46
CA VAL A 27 5.97 -23.38 -0.44
C VAL A 27 7.18 -22.49 -0.14
N VAL A 28 7.62 -22.46 1.11
CA VAL A 28 8.68 -21.55 1.59
C VAL A 28 10.09 -22.09 1.32
N TRP A 29 10.28 -23.42 1.38
CA TRP A 29 11.61 -24.03 1.24
C TRP A 29 12.31 -23.75 -0.11
N PRO A 30 11.65 -23.75 -1.28
CA PRO A 30 12.32 -23.45 -2.55
C PRO A 30 12.59 -21.96 -2.78
N VAL A 31 11.98 -21.04 -2.00
CA VAL A 31 12.10 -19.58 -2.22
C VAL A 31 13.29 -18.97 -1.47
N ILE A 32 13.85 -19.65 -0.48
CA ILE A 32 15.01 -19.16 0.31
C ILE A 32 16.28 -19.05 -0.56
N GLY A 33 16.35 -19.76 -1.70
CA GLY A 33 17.47 -19.73 -2.64
C GLY A 33 17.35 -18.76 -3.81
N ALA A 34 16.23 -18.06 -3.96
CA ALA A 34 16.09 -17.06 -5.03
C ALA A 34 17.01 -15.88 -4.75
N ALA A 35 18.07 -15.72 -5.53
CA ALA A 35 18.98 -14.60 -5.46
C ALA A 35 18.19 -13.30 -5.41
N ARG A 36 18.43 -12.47 -4.38
CA ARG A 36 17.98 -11.09 -4.37
C ARG A 36 18.49 -10.46 -5.68
N PRO A 37 17.62 -9.85 -6.50
CA PRO A 37 18.13 -9.04 -7.60
C PRO A 37 19.15 -8.07 -6.99
N GLY A 38 20.36 -8.04 -7.52
CA GLY A 38 21.39 -7.14 -7.03
C GLY A 38 20.80 -5.73 -6.97
N ALA A 39 21.09 -5.00 -5.90
CA ALA A 39 20.61 -3.63 -5.74
C ALA A 39 21.00 -2.82 -6.98
N VAL A 40 20.02 -2.21 -7.64
CA VAL A 40 20.31 -1.36 -8.82
C VAL A 40 20.91 -0.05 -8.29
N PRO A 41 22.13 0.29 -8.65
CA PRO A 41 22.74 1.55 -8.21
C PRO A 41 21.93 2.75 -8.68
N ALA A 42 21.78 3.73 -7.80
CA ALA A 42 21.18 5.01 -8.13
C ALA A 42 21.84 6.13 -7.31
N PRO A 43 21.82 7.37 -7.78
CA PRO A 43 22.32 8.53 -7.03
C PRO A 43 21.54 8.67 -5.70
N VAL A 44 22.22 9.24 -4.71
CA VAL A 44 21.54 9.70 -3.48
C VAL A 44 20.64 10.87 -3.83
N PRO A 45 19.36 10.87 -3.44
CA PRO A 45 18.46 11.99 -3.71
C PRO A 45 18.96 13.28 -3.06
N ALA A 46 18.79 14.40 -3.74
CA ALA A 46 19.05 15.71 -3.19
C ALA A 46 18.01 16.04 -2.09
N PRO A 47 18.37 16.83 -1.06
CA PRO A 47 17.40 17.35 -0.10
C PRO A 47 16.33 18.18 -0.81
N VAL A 48 15.07 17.93 -0.51
CA VAL A 48 13.92 18.62 -1.10
C VAL A 48 13.30 19.54 -0.05
N PRO A 49 13.00 20.82 -0.36
CA PRO A 49 12.30 21.71 0.55
C PRO A 49 10.93 21.13 0.98
N PRO A 50 10.43 21.46 2.18
CA PRO A 50 9.10 21.04 2.61
C PRO A 50 8.01 21.39 1.60
N LEU A 51 7.01 20.53 1.43
CA LEU A 51 5.93 20.71 0.45
C LEU A 51 5.13 21.99 0.69
N ALA A 52 4.92 22.38 1.94
CA ALA A 52 4.23 23.62 2.29
C ALA A 52 4.89 24.86 1.71
N VAL A 53 6.23 24.87 1.61
CA VAL A 53 6.98 25.97 0.98
C VAL A 53 6.93 25.89 -0.54
N SER A 54 6.72 24.70 -1.09
CA SER A 54 6.75 24.45 -2.54
C SER A 54 5.38 24.56 -3.21
N LEU A 55 4.27 24.64 -2.48
CA LEU A 55 2.91 24.56 -3.05
C LEU A 55 2.48 25.80 -3.85
N GLY A 56 3.24 26.84 -3.90
CA GLY A 56 3.06 27.92 -4.87
C GLY A 56 3.94 27.68 -6.10
N ASP A 57 4.70 28.71 -6.43
CA ASP A 57 5.63 28.73 -7.59
C ASP A 57 6.74 27.66 -7.50
N GLY A 58 7.01 27.14 -6.30
CA GLY A 58 8.03 26.11 -6.07
C GLY A 58 7.63 24.70 -6.51
N LEU A 59 6.33 24.41 -6.77
CA LEU A 59 5.89 23.07 -7.10
C LEU A 59 6.43 22.60 -8.48
N ALA A 60 6.45 23.50 -9.45
CA ALA A 60 7.04 23.23 -10.76
C ALA A 60 8.53 22.92 -10.64
N THR A 61 9.26 23.68 -9.82
CA THR A 61 10.68 23.43 -9.52
C THR A 61 10.89 22.08 -8.85
N ARG A 62 10.01 21.70 -7.89
CA ARG A 62 10.04 20.39 -7.23
C ARG A 62 9.85 19.24 -8.22
N TYR A 63 8.89 19.35 -9.13
CA TYR A 63 8.66 18.35 -10.19
C TYR A 63 9.83 18.26 -11.17
N ALA A 64 10.42 19.40 -11.54
CA ALA A 64 11.61 19.44 -12.39
C ALA A 64 12.83 18.79 -11.72
N ALA A 65 13.03 19.05 -10.42
CA ALA A 65 14.10 18.42 -9.64
C ALA A 65 13.92 16.90 -9.56
N ALA A 66 12.73 16.41 -9.22
CA ALA A 66 12.45 14.98 -9.19
C ALA A 66 12.66 14.33 -10.57
N ARG A 67 12.26 14.99 -11.65
CA ARG A 67 12.52 14.52 -13.02
C ARG A 67 14.02 14.46 -13.32
N ALA A 68 14.80 15.43 -12.89
CA ALA A 68 16.27 15.43 -13.08
C ALA A 68 16.92 14.26 -12.32
N GLU A 69 16.45 13.94 -11.11
CA GLU A 69 16.89 12.77 -10.33
C GLU A 69 16.53 11.46 -11.02
N ILE A 70 15.32 11.33 -11.58
CA ILE A 70 14.91 10.16 -12.37
C ILE A 70 15.85 9.98 -13.57
N LEU A 71 16.15 11.05 -14.31
CA LEU A 71 17.08 11.01 -15.45
C LEU A 71 18.53 10.67 -15.03
N ALA A 72 18.96 11.12 -13.86
CA ALA A 72 20.24 10.72 -13.30
C ALA A 72 20.29 9.23 -12.96
N ALA A 73 19.19 8.69 -12.40
CA ALA A 73 19.06 7.27 -12.13
C ALA A 73 19.01 6.43 -13.43
N VAL A 74 18.37 6.93 -14.51
CA VAL A 74 18.45 6.30 -15.86
C VAL A 74 19.89 6.13 -16.29
N ARG A 75 20.67 7.24 -16.28
CA ARG A 75 22.09 7.18 -16.69
C ARG A 75 22.92 6.22 -15.86
N THR A 76 22.64 6.14 -14.57
CA THR A 76 23.34 5.22 -13.68
C THR A 76 22.96 3.77 -13.98
N ALA A 77 21.68 3.48 -14.15
CA ALA A 77 21.20 2.13 -14.49
C ALA A 77 21.79 1.65 -15.83
N ASP A 78 21.82 2.51 -16.85
CA ASP A 78 22.43 2.19 -18.15
C ASP A 78 23.93 1.87 -18.04
N ARG A 79 24.70 2.70 -17.33
CA ARG A 79 26.15 2.48 -17.14
C ARG A 79 26.47 1.17 -16.42
N HIS A 80 25.54 0.68 -15.59
CA HIS A 80 25.71 -0.59 -14.88
C HIS A 80 25.00 -1.77 -15.57
N GLY A 81 24.49 -1.60 -16.79
CA GLY A 81 23.86 -2.65 -17.58
C GLY A 81 22.44 -3.03 -17.11
N HIS A 82 21.81 -2.24 -16.24
CA HIS A 82 20.44 -2.47 -15.78
C HIS A 82 19.40 -1.91 -16.76
N HIS A 83 19.41 -2.39 -18.00
CA HIS A 83 18.62 -1.83 -19.11
C HIS A 83 17.10 -1.87 -18.86
N ARG A 84 16.59 -2.90 -18.18
CA ARG A 84 15.17 -2.98 -17.81
C ARG A 84 14.80 -1.83 -16.87
N ARG A 85 15.59 -1.58 -15.82
CA ARG A 85 15.38 -0.48 -14.89
C ARG A 85 15.52 0.86 -15.61
N ALA A 86 16.49 1.03 -16.49
CA ALA A 86 16.66 2.24 -17.26
C ALA A 86 15.45 2.54 -18.16
N ALA A 87 14.88 1.52 -18.80
CA ALA A 87 13.65 1.66 -19.60
C ALA A 87 12.46 2.10 -18.72
N ALA A 88 12.22 1.44 -17.61
CA ALA A 88 11.16 1.82 -16.67
C ALA A 88 11.33 3.27 -16.17
N LEU A 89 12.56 3.67 -15.81
CA LEU A 89 12.85 5.03 -15.38
C LEU A 89 12.65 6.09 -16.48
N ARG A 90 12.90 5.76 -17.76
CA ARG A 90 12.60 6.68 -18.88
C ARG A 90 11.09 6.95 -18.99
N GLU A 91 10.26 5.94 -18.78
CA GLU A 91 8.81 6.13 -18.73
C GLU A 91 8.42 7.05 -17.57
N LEU A 92 9.05 6.90 -16.39
CA LEU A 92 8.79 7.79 -15.25
C LEU A 92 9.25 9.23 -15.54
N ALA A 93 10.32 9.43 -16.32
CA ALA A 93 10.83 10.73 -16.67
C ALA A 93 10.02 11.49 -17.74
N ALA A 94 8.90 10.93 -18.22
CA ALA A 94 8.06 11.60 -19.23
C ALA A 94 7.62 13.01 -18.76
N PRO A 95 7.63 14.04 -19.64
CA PRO A 95 7.43 15.45 -19.24
C PRO A 95 6.10 15.73 -18.53
N ALA A 96 5.04 14.97 -18.84
CA ALA A 96 3.72 15.14 -18.24
C ALA A 96 3.60 14.54 -16.82
N ARG A 97 4.60 13.80 -16.36
CA ARG A 97 4.57 13.16 -15.05
C ARG A 97 5.08 14.07 -13.96
N ARG A 98 4.43 14.03 -12.81
CA ARG A 98 4.63 14.97 -11.70
C ARG A 98 4.98 14.22 -10.43
N PHE A 99 6.23 14.26 -10.00
CA PHE A 99 6.70 13.58 -8.80
C PHE A 99 7.05 14.57 -7.69
N LEU A 100 6.49 14.37 -6.51
CA LEU A 100 6.85 15.12 -5.29
C LEU A 100 8.17 14.63 -4.68
N ALA A 101 8.48 13.36 -4.86
CA ALA A 101 9.69 12.73 -4.36
C ALA A 101 10.07 11.56 -5.26
N PHE A 102 11.37 11.31 -5.36
CA PHE A 102 11.94 10.16 -6.05
C PHE A 102 13.23 9.71 -5.36
N ASP A 103 13.41 8.39 -5.23
CA ASP A 103 14.66 7.75 -4.84
C ASP A 103 14.79 6.45 -5.64
N GLY A 104 15.82 6.36 -6.48
CA GLY A 104 16.03 5.20 -7.35
C GLY A 104 16.67 4.00 -6.67
N ARG A 105 17.11 4.09 -5.40
CA ARG A 105 17.84 3.04 -4.69
C ARG A 105 16.91 1.91 -4.24
N ASP A 106 17.43 0.69 -4.12
CA ASP A 106 16.78 -0.44 -3.46
C ASP A 106 15.32 -0.73 -3.90
N GLY A 107 15.05 -0.87 -5.17
CA GLY A 107 13.69 -1.05 -5.70
C GLY A 107 12.94 0.25 -5.92
N GLY A 108 13.38 1.31 -5.27
CA GLY A 108 12.96 2.69 -5.46
C GLY A 108 11.80 3.15 -4.59
N ARG A 109 11.66 4.46 -4.53
CA ARG A 109 10.59 5.20 -3.88
C ARG A 109 10.13 6.32 -4.78
N ALA A 110 8.83 6.56 -4.82
CA ALA A 110 8.25 7.62 -5.62
C ALA A 110 6.93 8.11 -5.02
N ALA A 111 6.62 9.38 -5.20
CA ALA A 111 5.30 9.95 -4.92
C ALA A 111 4.84 10.72 -6.14
N GLU A 112 3.98 10.12 -6.98
CA GLU A 112 3.47 10.71 -8.21
C GLU A 112 2.09 11.33 -8.00
N VAL A 113 1.87 12.54 -8.50
CA VAL A 113 0.63 13.31 -8.37
C VAL A 113 -0.20 13.21 -9.65
N PHE A 114 -1.48 12.98 -9.46
CA PHE A 114 -2.54 13.01 -10.48
C PHE A 114 -3.58 14.07 -10.07
N GLY A 115 -3.90 14.98 -10.96
CA GLY A 115 -4.77 16.12 -10.67
C GLY A 115 -4.00 17.36 -10.21
N ASP A 116 -4.74 18.34 -9.68
CA ASP A 116 -4.19 19.63 -9.25
C ASP A 116 -4.08 19.68 -7.72
N LEU A 117 -2.91 19.33 -7.21
CA LEU A 117 -2.65 19.27 -5.77
C LEU A 117 -2.85 20.61 -5.03
N PRO A 118 -2.44 21.77 -5.58
CA PRO A 118 -2.66 23.07 -4.95
C PRO A 118 -4.10 23.41 -4.66
N THR A 119 -5.03 23.04 -5.53
CA THR A 119 -6.46 23.41 -5.39
C THR A 119 -7.33 22.28 -4.88
N ALA A 120 -6.78 21.06 -4.73
CA ALA A 120 -7.53 19.88 -4.34
C ALA A 120 -8.19 20.04 -2.96
N ARG A 121 -9.50 19.82 -2.87
CA ARG A 121 -10.26 19.73 -1.62
C ARG A 121 -10.22 18.32 -1.01
N GLY A 122 -10.13 17.30 -1.88
CA GLY A 122 -9.94 15.91 -1.50
C GLY A 122 -8.63 15.36 -2.05
N ILE A 123 -7.84 14.68 -1.22
CA ILE A 123 -6.58 14.08 -1.62
C ILE A 123 -6.58 12.62 -1.20
N ALA A 124 -6.46 11.71 -2.16
CA ALA A 124 -6.28 10.29 -1.91
C ALA A 124 -4.79 9.90 -2.02
N VAL A 125 -4.23 9.35 -0.97
CA VAL A 125 -2.88 8.76 -0.96
C VAL A 125 -3.04 7.25 -1.20
N LEU A 126 -2.72 6.79 -2.41
CA LEU A 126 -2.81 5.38 -2.78
C LEU A 126 -1.52 4.65 -2.37
N VAL A 127 -1.66 3.73 -1.41
CA VAL A 127 -0.56 2.93 -0.85
C VAL A 127 -0.62 1.52 -1.43
N PRO A 128 0.40 1.07 -2.19
CA PRO A 128 0.38 -0.22 -2.86
C PRO A 128 0.63 -1.39 -1.90
N GLY A 129 0.29 -2.58 -2.36
CA GLY A 129 0.62 -3.86 -1.73
C GLY A 129 2.00 -4.39 -2.10
N ALA A 130 2.16 -5.71 -1.90
CA ALA A 130 3.36 -6.44 -2.24
C ALA A 130 3.66 -6.42 -3.74
N GLY A 131 4.93 -6.56 -4.09
CA GLY A 131 5.38 -6.74 -5.47
C GLY A 131 5.44 -5.49 -6.33
N VAL A 132 5.21 -4.30 -5.78
CA VAL A 132 5.30 -3.02 -6.49
C VAL A 132 6.66 -2.38 -6.25
N ASP A 133 7.35 -2.03 -7.30
CA ASP A 133 8.63 -1.31 -7.33
C ASP A 133 8.70 -0.41 -8.57
N LEU A 134 9.82 0.27 -8.80
CA LEU A 134 9.95 1.13 -10.00
C LEU A 134 9.91 0.37 -11.33
N ASP A 135 10.28 -0.93 -11.34
CA ASP A 135 10.21 -1.77 -12.54
C ASP A 135 8.79 -2.32 -12.79
N ARG A 136 7.94 -2.28 -11.77
CA ARG A 136 6.55 -2.73 -11.77
C ARG A 136 5.61 -1.66 -11.22
N TYR A 137 5.83 -0.42 -11.64
CA TYR A 137 5.06 0.75 -11.19
C TYR A 137 3.71 0.91 -11.92
N GLY A 138 3.55 0.28 -13.07
CA GLY A 138 2.38 0.43 -13.94
C GLY A 138 1.03 0.21 -13.26
N PRO A 139 0.81 -0.87 -12.51
CA PRO A 139 -0.45 -1.12 -11.81
C PRO A 139 -0.82 -0.03 -10.80
N LEU A 140 0.15 0.45 -10.01
CA LEU A 140 -0.06 1.55 -9.05
C LEU A 140 -0.47 2.84 -9.78
N ARG A 141 0.27 3.19 -10.83
CA ARG A 141 -0.05 4.34 -11.68
C ARG A 141 -1.43 4.23 -12.30
N GLY A 142 -1.75 3.09 -12.91
CA GLY A 142 -3.04 2.85 -13.54
C GLY A 142 -4.20 2.98 -12.55
N GLY A 143 -4.07 2.44 -11.35
CA GLY A 143 -5.02 2.60 -10.26
C GLY A 143 -5.21 4.07 -9.86
N ALA A 144 -4.09 4.81 -9.69
CA ALA A 144 -4.14 6.23 -9.34
C ALA A 144 -4.80 7.08 -10.43
N THR A 145 -4.52 6.80 -11.71
CA THR A 145 -5.16 7.50 -12.84
C THR A 145 -6.67 7.30 -12.81
N ARG A 146 -7.12 6.04 -12.75
CA ARG A 146 -8.56 5.73 -12.73
C ARG A 146 -9.27 6.29 -11.50
N LEU A 147 -8.63 6.26 -10.34
CA LEU A 147 -9.19 6.87 -9.14
C LEU A 147 -9.32 8.39 -9.29
N ARG A 148 -8.30 9.07 -9.87
CA ARG A 148 -8.38 10.51 -10.15
C ARG A 148 -9.51 10.83 -11.12
N ASP A 149 -9.67 10.04 -12.17
CA ASP A 149 -10.74 10.23 -13.15
C ASP A 149 -12.13 10.03 -12.52
N ALA A 150 -12.27 9.03 -11.64
CA ALA A 150 -13.51 8.76 -10.92
C ALA A 150 -13.85 9.83 -9.87
N LEU A 151 -12.84 10.45 -9.24
CA LEU A 151 -13.02 11.53 -8.26
C LEU A 151 -13.42 12.87 -8.90
N GLY A 152 -13.06 13.09 -10.15
CA GLY A 152 -13.36 14.33 -10.87
C GLY A 152 -12.60 15.55 -10.38
N ASP A 153 -13.03 16.74 -10.77
CA ASP A 153 -12.37 18.00 -10.49
C ASP A 153 -12.39 18.35 -9.00
N GLY A 154 -11.39 19.13 -8.56
CA GLY A 154 -11.20 19.51 -7.16
C GLY A 154 -10.61 18.42 -6.28
N SER A 155 -10.12 17.31 -6.89
CA SER A 155 -9.45 16.22 -6.19
C SER A 155 -8.05 15.96 -6.75
N ALA A 156 -7.19 15.38 -5.92
CA ALA A 156 -5.89 14.87 -6.35
C ALA A 156 -5.67 13.46 -5.80
N VAL A 157 -4.90 12.67 -6.54
CA VAL A 157 -4.43 11.35 -6.09
C VAL A 157 -2.91 11.37 -6.06
N VAL A 158 -2.33 10.85 -4.99
CA VAL A 158 -0.89 10.61 -4.89
C VAL A 158 -0.63 9.11 -4.87
N ALA A 159 0.00 8.60 -5.92
CA ALA A 159 0.52 7.23 -5.94
C ALA A 159 1.80 7.20 -5.08
N TRP A 160 1.70 6.68 -3.86
CA TRP A 160 2.78 6.69 -2.88
C TRP A 160 3.48 5.33 -2.80
N LEU A 161 4.60 5.20 -3.49
CA LEU A 161 5.56 4.11 -3.34
C LEU A 161 6.68 4.56 -2.39
N GLY A 162 6.39 4.72 -1.12
CA GLY A 162 7.33 5.26 -0.14
C GLY A 162 8.05 4.21 0.71
N TYR A 163 7.90 2.92 0.40
CA TYR A 163 8.51 1.84 1.17
C TYR A 163 9.00 0.68 0.29
N ALA A 164 9.88 -0.16 0.84
CA ALA A 164 10.28 -1.41 0.19
C ALA A 164 9.17 -2.43 0.33
N THR A 165 8.35 -2.60 -0.69
CA THR A 165 7.28 -3.59 -0.65
C THR A 165 7.87 -5.01 -0.52
N PRO A 166 7.23 -5.92 0.22
CA PRO A 166 7.65 -7.31 0.19
C PRO A 166 7.41 -7.90 -1.20
N SER A 167 8.17 -8.93 -1.59
CA SER A 167 7.78 -9.68 -2.79
C SER A 167 6.49 -10.45 -2.53
N SER A 168 5.64 -10.58 -3.56
CA SER A 168 4.28 -11.16 -3.42
C SER A 168 4.29 -12.60 -2.88
N VAL A 169 5.39 -13.33 -3.09
CA VAL A 169 5.58 -14.71 -2.61
C VAL A 169 6.80 -14.73 -1.68
N SER A 170 6.65 -14.19 -0.48
CA SER A 170 7.75 -14.19 0.50
C SER A 170 7.24 -14.26 1.94
N LEU A 171 8.05 -14.78 2.84
CA LEU A 171 7.78 -14.71 4.29
C LEU A 171 7.62 -13.27 4.79
N GLN A 172 8.28 -12.31 4.14
CA GLN A 172 8.14 -10.89 4.47
C GLN A 172 6.72 -10.36 4.25
N ALA A 173 5.96 -10.94 3.29
CA ALA A 173 4.56 -10.60 3.06
C ALA A 173 3.62 -11.14 4.16
N LEU A 174 4.10 -12.08 4.99
CA LEU A 174 3.35 -12.67 6.10
C LEU A 174 3.70 -12.05 7.46
N THR A 175 4.56 -11.03 7.48
CA THR A 175 4.98 -10.34 8.71
C THR A 175 4.78 -8.84 8.59
N PRO A 176 4.57 -8.11 9.69
CA PRO A 176 4.42 -6.66 9.66
C PRO A 176 5.74 -5.89 9.49
N ALA A 177 6.90 -6.56 9.45
CA ALA A 177 8.21 -5.91 9.48
C ALA A 177 8.42 -4.86 8.38
N ARG A 178 7.93 -5.11 7.15
CA ARG A 178 8.00 -4.11 6.05
C ARG A 178 7.03 -2.96 6.26
N ALA A 179 5.88 -3.23 6.88
CA ALA A 179 4.94 -2.18 7.26
C ALA A 179 5.54 -1.31 8.37
N ASP A 180 6.15 -1.91 9.39
CA ASP A 180 6.83 -1.16 10.47
C ASP A 180 7.95 -0.27 9.94
N ALA A 181 8.76 -0.78 9.02
CA ALA A 181 9.80 0.00 8.35
C ALA A 181 9.23 1.15 7.47
N ALA A 182 7.98 1.06 7.02
CA ALA A 182 7.30 2.09 6.23
C ALA A 182 6.71 3.22 7.08
N LEU A 183 6.44 3.00 8.38
CA LEU A 183 5.72 3.93 9.25
C LEU A 183 6.32 5.34 9.27
N PRO A 184 7.64 5.53 9.51
CA PRO A 184 8.21 6.87 9.57
C PRO A 184 8.01 7.64 8.27
N ALA A 185 8.18 6.97 7.12
CA ALA A 185 8.07 7.58 5.80
C ALA A 185 6.61 7.98 5.47
N LEU A 186 5.63 7.10 5.72
CA LEU A 186 4.22 7.42 5.46
C LEU A 186 3.73 8.53 6.39
N ARG A 187 4.08 8.45 7.67
CA ARG A 187 3.72 9.50 8.64
C ARG A 187 4.33 10.84 8.31
N ALA A 188 5.60 10.88 7.91
CA ALA A 188 6.25 12.11 7.49
C ALA A 188 5.58 12.69 6.24
N PHE A 189 5.28 11.85 5.23
CA PHE A 189 4.61 12.28 4.01
C PHE A 189 3.21 12.85 4.27
N VAL A 190 2.39 12.18 5.08
CA VAL A 190 1.04 12.66 5.40
C VAL A 190 1.09 13.98 6.19
N ARG A 191 2.01 14.12 7.16
CA ARG A 191 2.19 15.39 7.90
C ARG A 191 2.64 16.52 6.97
N GLU A 192 3.56 16.26 6.06
CA GLU A 192 4.01 17.23 5.05
C GLU A 192 2.85 17.64 4.14
N LEU A 193 2.04 16.67 3.70
CA LEU A 193 0.85 16.93 2.89
C LEU A 193 -0.20 17.73 3.66
N ARG A 194 -0.45 17.43 4.94
CA ARG A 194 -1.36 18.16 5.82
C ARG A 194 -0.88 19.60 6.06
N ALA A 195 0.41 19.80 6.33
CA ALA A 195 1.00 21.12 6.49
C ALA A 195 0.85 21.98 5.22
N ALA A 196 0.99 21.33 4.06
CA ALA A 196 0.83 21.99 2.77
C ALA A 196 -0.64 22.26 2.40
N ARG A 197 -1.57 21.39 2.82
CA ARG A 197 -3.00 21.42 2.50
C ARG A 197 -3.86 21.29 3.76
N PRO A 198 -3.86 22.28 4.65
CA PRO A 198 -4.53 22.18 5.96
C PRO A 198 -6.05 22.00 5.87
N ALA A 199 -6.69 22.53 4.81
CA ALA A 199 -8.14 22.43 4.62
C ALA A 199 -8.57 21.21 3.77
N ALA A 200 -7.64 20.46 3.17
CA ALA A 200 -8.01 19.33 2.32
C ALA A 200 -8.39 18.10 3.15
N ARG A 201 -9.37 17.32 2.68
CA ARG A 201 -9.67 16.00 3.23
C ARG A 201 -8.65 14.98 2.69
N ILE A 202 -7.76 14.50 3.54
CA ILE A 202 -6.74 13.51 3.16
C ILE A 202 -7.26 12.11 3.48
N TRP A 203 -7.25 11.22 2.51
CA TRP A 203 -7.63 9.83 2.62
C TRP A 203 -6.44 8.91 2.34
N LEU A 204 -6.29 7.85 3.10
CA LEU A 204 -5.39 6.75 2.76
C LEU A 204 -6.20 5.66 2.04
N VAL A 205 -5.84 5.34 0.80
CA VAL A 205 -6.44 4.23 0.02
C VAL A 205 -5.39 3.13 -0.11
N CYS A 206 -5.60 2.02 0.57
CA CYS A 206 -4.56 1.06 0.87
C CYS A 206 -4.92 -0.31 0.31
N HIS A 207 -4.12 -0.82 -0.63
CA HIS A 207 -4.39 -2.08 -1.31
C HIS A 207 -3.50 -3.20 -0.76
N SER A 208 -4.07 -4.38 -0.54
CA SER A 208 -3.34 -5.60 -0.19
C SER A 208 -2.47 -5.39 1.07
N TYR A 209 -1.16 -5.70 1.03
CA TYR A 209 -0.21 -5.45 2.11
C TYR A 209 -0.16 -3.96 2.52
N GLY A 210 -0.52 -3.03 1.61
CA GLY A 210 -0.70 -1.61 1.94
C GLY A 210 -1.72 -1.38 3.06
N SER A 211 -2.71 -2.26 3.23
CA SER A 211 -3.66 -2.19 4.35
C SER A 211 -2.97 -2.36 5.71
N VAL A 212 -1.96 -3.24 5.79
CA VAL A 212 -1.13 -3.41 6.99
C VAL A 212 -0.30 -2.16 7.26
N VAL A 213 0.29 -1.57 6.20
CA VAL A 213 1.05 -0.31 6.31
C VAL A 213 0.18 0.81 6.84
N CYS A 214 -1.01 1.00 6.25
CA CYS A 214 -1.93 2.06 6.65
C CYS A 214 -2.49 1.85 8.06
N GLY A 215 -2.91 0.65 8.40
CA GLY A 215 -3.46 0.36 9.71
C GLY A 215 -2.46 0.63 10.84
N ARG A 216 -1.19 0.28 10.63
CA ARG A 216 -0.13 0.57 11.61
C ARG A 216 0.33 2.03 11.60
N ALA A 217 0.17 2.74 10.48
CA ALA A 217 0.59 4.14 10.36
C ALA A 217 -0.46 5.15 10.83
N ALA A 218 -1.76 4.86 10.62
CA ALA A 218 -2.84 5.83 10.70
C ALA A 218 -3.06 6.40 12.10
N GLY A 219 -2.81 5.61 13.15
CA GLY A 219 -2.92 6.09 14.52
C GLY A 219 -2.09 7.36 14.75
N GLY A 220 -2.77 8.46 15.09
CA GLY A 220 -2.14 9.77 15.29
C GLY A 220 -1.87 10.57 14.02
N LEU A 221 -2.38 10.14 12.86
CA LEU A 221 -2.39 10.97 11.64
C LEU A 221 -3.69 11.76 11.53
N ASP A 222 -3.58 13.00 11.06
CA ASP A 222 -4.71 13.84 10.72
C ASP A 222 -5.16 13.52 9.28
N VAL A 223 -5.98 12.47 9.16
CA VAL A 223 -6.62 12.02 7.92
C VAL A 223 -8.13 11.96 8.10
N ALA A 224 -8.87 12.22 7.03
CA ALA A 224 -10.33 12.09 7.04
C ALA A 224 -10.75 10.63 7.19
N GLY A 225 -9.98 9.71 6.61
CA GLY A 225 -10.24 8.29 6.75
C GLY A 225 -9.25 7.39 6.04
N VAL A 226 -9.49 6.11 6.18
CA VAL A 226 -8.69 5.02 5.63
C VAL A 226 -9.60 4.02 4.91
N VAL A 227 -9.25 3.68 3.69
CA VAL A 227 -9.94 2.64 2.88
C VAL A 227 -8.99 1.46 2.71
N LEU A 228 -9.41 0.28 3.16
CA LEU A 228 -8.63 -0.96 3.12
C LEU A 228 -9.22 -1.90 2.06
N LEU A 229 -8.49 -2.13 0.98
CA LEU A 229 -8.92 -2.93 -0.18
C LEU A 229 -8.14 -4.24 -0.25
N GLY A 230 -8.82 -5.38 -0.13
CA GLY A 230 -8.21 -6.70 -0.22
C GLY A 230 -7.08 -6.93 0.77
N GLY A 231 -7.18 -6.36 1.96
CA GLY A 231 -6.15 -6.47 2.98
C GLY A 231 -6.05 -7.89 3.56
N PRO A 232 -4.85 -8.50 3.57
CA PRO A 232 -4.62 -9.79 4.24
C PRO A 232 -4.65 -9.70 5.76
N GLY A 233 -4.80 -8.50 6.28
CA GLY A 233 -4.91 -8.06 7.66
C GLY A 233 -4.79 -6.54 7.72
N ALA A 234 -5.17 -5.94 8.85
CA ALA A 234 -5.08 -4.50 9.06
C ALA A 234 -3.80 -4.07 9.83
N GLY A 235 -2.98 -5.02 10.28
CA GLY A 235 -1.83 -4.73 11.12
C GLY A 235 -2.18 -4.27 12.56
N VAL A 236 -3.47 -4.16 12.87
CA VAL A 236 -4.05 -3.78 14.17
C VAL A 236 -5.30 -4.62 14.44
N ALA A 237 -5.77 -4.65 15.68
CA ALA A 237 -6.87 -5.50 16.10
C ALA A 237 -8.25 -4.93 15.73
N THR A 238 -8.40 -3.61 15.69
CA THR A 238 -9.70 -2.95 15.45
C THR A 238 -9.55 -1.68 14.63
N ALA A 239 -10.62 -1.26 13.98
CA ALA A 239 -10.69 0.00 13.24
C ALA A 239 -10.44 1.23 14.14
N ALA A 240 -10.89 1.17 15.41
CA ALA A 240 -10.67 2.25 16.37
C ALA A 240 -9.17 2.56 16.61
N ALA A 241 -8.29 1.58 16.40
CA ALA A 241 -6.85 1.78 16.52
C ALA A 241 -6.25 2.67 15.41
N LEU A 242 -6.99 2.91 14.30
CA LEU A 242 -6.56 3.75 13.20
C LEU A 242 -6.73 5.25 13.49
N GLY A 243 -7.43 5.60 14.56
CA GLY A 243 -7.59 6.97 15.02
C GLY A 243 -9.05 7.28 15.39
N PRO A 244 -9.27 8.16 16.38
CA PRO A 244 -10.60 8.41 16.92
C PRO A 244 -11.52 9.19 15.96
N TYR A 245 -10.97 9.85 14.97
CA TYR A 245 -11.72 10.70 14.03
C TYR A 245 -11.65 10.22 12.58
N ALA A 246 -10.87 9.18 12.30
CA ALA A 246 -10.74 8.64 10.96
C ALA A 246 -11.91 7.71 10.64
N GLU A 247 -12.60 7.96 9.53
CA GLU A 247 -13.54 6.99 8.98
C GLU A 247 -12.75 5.78 8.46
N VAL A 248 -13.16 4.57 8.83
CA VAL A 248 -12.48 3.35 8.39
C VAL A 248 -13.44 2.52 7.54
N TRP A 249 -13.05 2.32 6.29
CA TRP A 249 -13.77 1.52 5.32
C TRP A 249 -12.95 0.32 4.89
N ALA A 250 -13.60 -0.81 4.68
CA ALA A 250 -12.94 -2.02 4.21
C ALA A 250 -13.78 -2.71 3.12
N GLY A 251 -13.10 -3.30 2.14
CA GLY A 251 -13.75 -4.08 1.10
C GLY A 251 -12.89 -5.25 0.64
N ARG A 252 -13.55 -6.39 0.41
CA ARG A 252 -12.96 -7.56 -0.22
C ARG A 252 -13.87 -8.04 -1.34
N ALA A 253 -13.32 -8.10 -2.56
CA ALA A 253 -14.02 -8.61 -3.72
C ALA A 253 -14.28 -10.12 -3.57
N ALA A 254 -15.42 -10.60 -4.09
CA ALA A 254 -15.81 -12.00 -3.91
C ALA A 254 -14.85 -13.01 -4.56
N GLY A 255 -14.13 -12.60 -5.62
CA GLY A 255 -13.09 -13.41 -6.27
C GLY A 255 -11.68 -13.22 -5.71
N ASP A 256 -11.51 -12.48 -4.62
CA ASP A 256 -10.18 -12.22 -4.04
C ASP A 256 -9.69 -13.41 -3.21
N TRP A 257 -8.58 -14.00 -3.63
CA TRP A 257 -7.93 -15.12 -2.95
C TRP A 257 -7.47 -14.81 -1.52
N VAL A 258 -7.34 -13.54 -1.14
CA VAL A 258 -7.01 -13.11 0.22
C VAL A 258 -8.03 -13.62 1.25
N ALA A 259 -9.27 -13.88 0.82
CA ALA A 259 -10.28 -14.52 1.67
C ALA A 259 -9.87 -15.89 2.21
N LEU A 260 -8.93 -16.56 1.56
CA LEU A 260 -8.43 -17.90 1.94
C LEU A 260 -7.28 -17.83 2.96
N LEU A 261 -6.73 -16.65 3.24
CA LEU A 261 -5.62 -16.49 4.18
C LEU A 261 -6.11 -16.55 5.64
N PRO A 262 -5.32 -17.13 6.56
CA PRO A 262 -5.61 -17.06 7.97
C PRO A 262 -5.35 -15.63 8.49
N HIS A 263 -6.38 -14.98 9.05
CA HIS A 263 -6.30 -13.64 9.63
C HIS A 263 -5.99 -13.75 11.13
N VAL A 264 -4.78 -14.17 11.43
CA VAL A 264 -4.28 -14.32 12.81
C VAL A 264 -2.91 -13.68 12.92
N SER A 265 -2.52 -13.31 14.11
CA SER A 265 -1.13 -12.96 14.42
C SER A 265 -0.65 -13.74 15.62
N VAL A 266 0.60 -14.19 15.55
CA VAL A 266 1.29 -14.89 16.63
C VAL A 266 2.55 -14.11 16.94
N GLU A 267 2.67 -13.68 18.18
CA GLU A 267 3.89 -13.06 18.66
C GLU A 267 4.86 -14.15 19.08
N LEU A 268 6.02 -14.17 18.46
CA LEU A 268 7.15 -15.00 18.83
C LEU A 268 8.23 -14.15 19.51
N PRO A 269 9.16 -14.72 20.28
CA PRO A 269 10.19 -13.95 20.98
C PRO A 269 11.01 -13.00 20.10
N PHE A 270 11.09 -13.27 18.78
CA PHE A 270 11.93 -12.52 17.84
C PHE A 270 11.17 -11.95 16.64
N ALA A 271 9.89 -12.24 16.47
CA ALA A 271 9.09 -11.78 15.32
C ALA A 271 7.60 -11.98 15.54
N THR A 272 6.79 -11.08 14.96
CA THR A 272 5.35 -11.30 14.80
C THR A 272 5.09 -11.96 13.44
N VAL A 273 4.40 -13.07 13.43
CA VAL A 273 3.94 -13.76 12.23
C VAL A 273 2.42 -13.59 12.12
N GLY A 274 1.96 -13.17 10.93
CA GLY A 274 0.58 -12.82 10.69
C GLY A 274 0.36 -11.30 10.65
N LEU A 275 -0.79 -10.89 10.14
CA LEU A 275 -1.07 -9.50 9.77
C LEU A 275 -2.26 -8.91 10.55
N ALA A 276 -2.56 -9.50 11.70
CA ALA A 276 -3.64 -9.13 12.62
C ALA A 276 -5.05 -9.36 12.06
N ALA A 277 -6.04 -8.56 12.51
CA ALA A 277 -7.45 -8.81 12.24
C ALA A 277 -7.81 -8.65 10.75
N ASP A 278 -8.80 -9.43 10.33
CA ASP A 278 -9.44 -9.30 9.02
C ASP A 278 -10.20 -7.96 8.93
N PRO A 279 -9.84 -7.06 8.00
CA PRO A 279 -10.47 -5.75 7.90
C PRO A 279 -11.97 -5.78 7.60
N VAL A 280 -12.48 -6.86 6.97
CA VAL A 280 -13.90 -6.99 6.63
C VAL A 280 -14.68 -7.80 7.66
N SER A 281 -14.03 -8.28 8.74
CA SER A 281 -14.74 -8.98 9.81
C SER A 281 -15.58 -8.01 10.65
N PRO A 282 -16.77 -8.43 11.15
CA PRO A 282 -17.57 -7.59 12.04
C PRO A 282 -16.81 -7.15 13.29
N GLY A 283 -15.94 -8.01 13.83
CA GLY A 283 -15.14 -7.71 15.03
C GLY A 283 -14.06 -6.64 14.81
N PHE A 284 -13.66 -6.37 13.57
CA PHE A 284 -12.74 -5.28 13.26
C PHE A 284 -13.41 -3.91 13.38
N GLY A 285 -14.70 -3.79 13.00
CA GLY A 285 -15.47 -2.57 13.16
C GLY A 285 -15.30 -1.52 12.06
N ALA A 286 -14.80 -1.89 10.88
CA ALA A 286 -14.82 -1.02 9.71
C ALA A 286 -16.20 -0.99 9.04
N ARG A 287 -16.54 0.12 8.38
CA ARG A 287 -17.68 0.20 7.46
C ARG A 287 -17.34 -0.61 6.20
N ILE A 288 -18.29 -1.39 5.70
CA ILE A 288 -18.06 -2.25 4.54
C ILE A 288 -18.46 -1.51 3.28
N LEU A 289 -17.55 -1.44 2.32
CA LEU A 289 -17.82 -0.93 0.98
C LEU A 289 -18.10 -2.08 0.00
N ASP A 290 -18.90 -1.81 -1.03
CA ASP A 290 -19.09 -2.73 -2.15
C ASP A 290 -17.79 -2.83 -2.95
N ALA A 291 -17.18 -4.02 -2.94
CA ALA A 291 -15.95 -4.32 -3.68
C ALA A 291 -16.20 -5.17 -4.94
N GLY A 292 -17.44 -5.62 -5.17
CA GLY A 292 -17.82 -6.41 -6.33
C GLY A 292 -17.24 -7.83 -6.37
N GLY A 293 -17.28 -8.44 -7.57
CA GLY A 293 -16.88 -9.84 -7.80
C GLY A 293 -15.46 -10.04 -8.35
N GLY A 294 -14.67 -8.97 -8.53
CA GLY A 294 -13.33 -9.03 -9.12
C GLY A 294 -12.31 -9.79 -8.30
N GLY A 295 -11.13 -9.99 -8.88
CA GLY A 295 -9.98 -10.59 -8.20
C GLY A 295 -9.12 -9.57 -7.44
N HIS A 296 -8.01 -10.04 -6.86
CA HIS A 296 -7.12 -9.24 -6.01
C HIS A 296 -6.52 -7.99 -6.68
N GLY A 297 -6.39 -7.98 -8.01
CA GLY A 297 -5.86 -6.83 -8.76
C GLY A 297 -6.90 -5.84 -9.27
N ASP A 298 -8.21 -6.11 -9.10
CA ASP A 298 -9.27 -5.44 -9.85
C ASP A 298 -9.96 -4.29 -9.10
N TYR A 299 -9.59 -4.02 -7.86
CA TYR A 299 -10.25 -3.01 -7.02
C TYR A 299 -10.34 -1.62 -7.68
N LEU A 300 -9.28 -1.20 -8.36
CA LEU A 300 -9.24 0.06 -9.09
C LEU A 300 -9.29 -0.15 -10.61
N ALA A 301 -9.87 -1.25 -11.10
CA ALA A 301 -10.16 -1.45 -12.50
C ALA A 301 -11.30 -0.52 -12.97
N ALA A 302 -11.27 -0.14 -14.25
CA ALA A 302 -12.32 0.69 -14.83
C ALA A 302 -13.69 0.00 -14.69
N GLY A 303 -14.68 0.74 -14.18
CA GLY A 303 -16.03 0.22 -13.97
C GLY A 303 -16.19 -0.74 -12.79
N SER A 304 -15.17 -0.98 -11.97
CA SER A 304 -15.31 -1.84 -10.79
C SER A 304 -16.19 -1.17 -9.72
N PRO A 305 -17.06 -1.93 -9.01
CA PRO A 305 -17.82 -1.41 -7.88
C PRO A 305 -16.93 -0.82 -6.78
N ALA A 306 -15.76 -1.43 -6.54
CA ALA A 306 -14.78 -0.92 -5.59
C ALA A 306 -14.28 0.49 -5.94
N LEU A 307 -13.93 0.75 -7.21
CA LEU A 307 -13.51 2.08 -7.66
C LEU A 307 -14.62 3.12 -7.43
N ALA A 308 -15.86 2.79 -7.79
CA ALA A 308 -17.01 3.67 -7.58
C ALA A 308 -17.24 3.95 -6.09
N SER A 309 -17.16 2.92 -5.24
CA SER A 309 -17.30 3.06 -3.79
C SER A 309 -16.19 3.94 -3.18
N VAL A 310 -14.92 3.68 -3.55
CA VAL A 310 -13.80 4.51 -3.09
C VAL A 310 -13.95 5.97 -3.52
N ALA A 311 -14.35 6.21 -4.76
CA ALA A 311 -14.56 7.57 -5.26
C ALA A 311 -15.65 8.31 -4.46
N ARG A 312 -16.80 7.67 -4.18
CA ARG A 312 -17.86 8.26 -3.34
C ARG A 312 -17.37 8.58 -1.93
N ILE A 313 -16.69 7.64 -1.28
CA ILE A 313 -16.16 7.79 0.08
C ILE A 313 -15.18 8.98 0.14
N VAL A 314 -14.21 9.03 -0.75
CA VAL A 314 -13.18 10.09 -0.78
C VAL A 314 -13.80 11.45 -1.10
N ALA A 315 -14.79 11.50 -1.98
CA ALA A 315 -15.52 12.73 -2.30
C ALA A 315 -16.39 13.24 -1.14
N GLY A 316 -16.67 12.40 -0.14
CA GLY A 316 -17.50 12.77 1.01
C GLY A 316 -19.00 12.57 0.79
N ALA A 317 -19.39 11.83 -0.26
CA ALA A 317 -20.78 11.47 -0.54
C ALA A 317 -21.22 10.18 0.21
N GLY A 318 -20.58 9.87 1.32
CA GLY A 318 -20.77 8.60 2.03
C GLY A 318 -22.02 8.48 2.90
N ASP A 319 -22.75 9.53 3.20
CA ASP A 319 -23.85 9.54 4.17
C ASP A 319 -25.12 10.33 3.73
N GLY A 320 -25.42 10.35 2.45
CA GLY A 320 -26.68 10.89 1.94
C GLY A 320 -27.47 9.83 1.17
N ASP A 321 -28.43 9.20 1.81
CA ASP A 321 -29.47 8.28 1.36
C ASP A 321 -29.24 6.81 1.75
N GLY A 322 -29.80 6.46 2.91
CA GLY A 322 -30.12 5.15 3.38
C GLY A 322 -31.14 5.21 4.48
#